data_d1ebbdfc2cbed06537159b16ff995c18
#
_entry.id   d1ebbdfc2cbed06537159b16ff995c18
#
_cell.length_a   1.000
_cell.length_b   1.000
_cell.length_c   1.000
_cell.angle_alpha   90.00
_cell.angle_beta   90.00
_cell.angle_gamma   90.00
#
_symmetry.space_group_name_H-M   'P 1'
#
loop_
_entity.id
_entity.type
_entity.pdbx_description
1 polymer ?
#
loop_
_entity_poly.entity_id
_entity_poly.type
_entity_poly.pdbx_seq_one_letter_code
_entity_poly.pdbx_strand_id
1 'polypeptide(L)'
;MHRKVLALAGLLSAALFSQHAAAQGLFWGNSYEARQPQYAAYGGQAGYGAYGAQYGAYGAQAHYGSPNQVYDEEYRPQASPIPRQLVSFDTRYAPGTIVISTEERRLYYVTSRGEAIQYAVGVGRPGFEWSGTKTVSLKREWPDWRPPAEMIRRRPDLPRYMPGGPENPLGARAMYLGGTLYRIHGSNEPETIGQAVSSGCIRMTNDDVIDLYNRVRLGTKVVVLR
;
A
#
# COMPACT_ATOMS: atom_id res chain seq x y z
N MET A 1 -60.98 -10.04 52.39
CA MET A 1 -60.81 -8.60 52.54
C MET A 1 -60.02 -8.14 51.29
N HIS A 2 -60.64 -7.72 50.34
CA HIS A 2 -60.97 -6.42 49.74
C HIS A 2 -59.80 -5.42 49.85
N ARG A 3 -59.18 -5.10 48.69
CA ARG A 3 -59.18 -3.75 48.12
C ARG A 3 -58.57 -3.71 46.70
N LYS A 4 -59.43 -3.33 45.84
CA LYS A 4 -59.21 -2.77 44.51
C LYS A 4 -58.51 -1.41 44.63
N VAL A 5 -57.76 -0.99 43.60
CA VAL A 5 -57.68 0.38 43.09
C VAL A 5 -56.79 0.31 41.87
N LEU A 6 -57.29 0.43 40.73
CA LEU A 6 -57.51 1.54 39.77
C LEU A 6 -56.31 1.84 38.86
N ALA A 7 -56.62 1.66 37.60
CA ALA A 7 -55.86 2.08 36.42
C ALA A 7 -55.74 3.61 36.36
N LEU A 8 -54.65 4.08 35.85
CA LEU A 8 -54.59 5.39 35.19
C LEU A 8 -53.83 5.26 33.86
N ALA A 9 -54.57 5.47 32.84
CA ALA A 9 -54.07 5.64 31.46
C ALA A 9 -53.37 7.01 31.36
N GLY A 10 -52.22 7.03 30.78
CA GLY A 10 -51.50 8.22 30.39
C GLY A 10 -51.04 8.11 28.93
N LEU A 11 -51.92 8.54 28.04
CA LEU A 11 -51.60 8.89 26.67
C LEU A 11 -50.74 10.14 26.69
N LEU A 12 -49.52 10.09 26.14
CA LEU A 12 -48.88 11.29 25.60
C LEU A 12 -47.92 10.90 24.46
N SER A 13 -48.36 11.23 23.27
CA SER A 13 -47.69 12.01 22.23
C SER A 13 -46.45 11.37 21.58
N ALA A 14 -46.71 10.82 20.42
CA ALA A 14 -45.76 10.73 19.33
C ALA A 14 -45.20 12.12 19.04
N ALA A 15 -43.91 12.29 19.25
CA ALA A 15 -43.14 13.39 18.63
C ALA A 15 -42.21 12.78 17.62
N LEU A 16 -42.54 13.07 16.40
CA LEU A 16 -41.75 12.97 15.21
C LEU A 16 -40.36 13.60 15.42
N PHE A 17 -39.32 12.82 15.35
CA PHE A 17 -37.99 13.26 14.96
C PHE A 17 -37.53 12.45 13.75
N SER A 18 -38.11 12.79 12.62
CA SER A 18 -37.45 12.60 11.34
C SER A 18 -36.47 13.76 11.16
N GLN A 19 -35.20 13.52 11.43
CA GLN A 19 -34.16 14.41 10.95
C GLN A 19 -32.92 13.62 10.52
N HIS A 20 -32.74 13.58 9.19
CA HIS A 20 -31.49 13.73 8.47
C HIS A 20 -30.38 12.74 8.77
N ALA A 21 -30.54 11.54 8.26
CA ALA A 21 -29.41 10.72 7.82
C ALA A 21 -29.13 11.04 6.33
N ALA A 22 -28.75 12.26 6.05
CA ALA A 22 -28.32 12.67 4.72
C ALA A 22 -27.24 13.73 4.86
N ALA A 23 -26.02 13.33 5.19
CA ALA A 23 -24.80 14.11 4.94
C ALA A 23 -23.55 13.38 5.46
N GLN A 24 -23.30 12.16 5.05
CA GLN A 24 -21.96 11.55 5.20
C GLN A 24 -21.52 10.74 3.97
N GLY A 25 -22.09 11.00 2.81
CA GLY A 25 -21.76 10.34 1.56
C GLY A 25 -20.80 11.10 0.63
N LEU A 26 -20.22 12.23 1.04
CA LEU A 26 -19.56 13.15 0.11
C LEU A 26 -18.06 13.41 0.36
N PHE A 27 -17.40 12.68 1.24
CA PHE A 27 -15.97 12.99 1.53
C PHE A 27 -14.95 11.93 1.09
N TRP A 28 -15.36 10.85 0.44
CA TRP A 28 -14.45 9.75 0.06
C TRP A 28 -14.11 9.69 -1.44
N GLY A 29 -14.67 10.58 -2.24
CA GLY A 29 -14.44 10.62 -3.70
C GLY A 29 -13.25 11.46 -4.15
N ASN A 30 -12.85 12.48 -3.39
CA ASN A 30 -12.04 13.57 -3.93
C ASN A 30 -10.52 13.44 -3.77
N SER A 31 -10.01 12.58 -2.90
CA SER A 31 -8.54 12.48 -2.74
C SER A 31 -7.86 11.71 -3.87
N TYR A 32 -8.62 10.92 -4.62
CA TYR A 32 -8.08 10.15 -5.75
C TYR A 32 -8.19 10.91 -7.08
N GLU A 33 -9.18 11.78 -7.24
CA GLU A 33 -9.40 12.54 -8.48
C GLU A 33 -8.55 13.80 -8.59
N ALA A 34 -8.19 14.41 -7.45
CA ALA A 34 -7.41 15.65 -7.45
C ALA A 34 -5.95 15.51 -7.89
N ARG A 35 -5.44 14.28 -8.07
CA ARG A 35 -4.04 14.01 -8.48
C ARG A 35 -3.90 13.44 -9.88
N GLN A 36 -4.92 13.55 -10.69
CA GLN A 36 -4.92 13.08 -12.08
C GLN A 36 -3.96 13.79 -13.04
N PRO A 37 -3.54 15.05 -12.85
CA PRO A 37 -2.63 15.70 -13.80
C PRO A 37 -1.31 14.97 -14.02
N GLN A 38 -0.86 14.18 -13.03
CA GLN A 38 0.42 13.47 -13.10
C GLN A 38 0.43 12.35 -14.15
N TYR A 39 -0.72 11.69 -14.39
CA TYR A 39 -0.81 10.62 -15.38
C TYR A 39 -1.17 11.12 -16.79
N ALA A 40 -1.79 12.29 -16.90
CA ALA A 40 -2.13 12.89 -18.18
C ALA A 40 -0.91 13.40 -18.97
N ALA A 41 0.17 13.76 -18.26
CA ALA A 41 1.41 14.22 -18.88
C ALA A 41 2.17 13.11 -19.62
N TYR A 42 1.95 11.83 -19.28
CA TYR A 42 2.62 10.70 -19.89
C TYR A 42 1.86 10.06 -21.08
N GLY A 43 0.64 10.52 -21.36
CA GLY A 43 -0.18 10.03 -22.48
C GLY A 43 0.13 10.66 -23.84
N GLY A 44 1.02 11.65 -23.90
CA GLY A 44 1.45 12.28 -25.17
C GLY A 44 2.52 11.45 -25.86
N GLN A 45 2.27 11.06 -27.13
CA GLN A 45 3.18 10.25 -27.96
C GLN A 45 4.62 10.81 -28.10
N ALA A 46 4.88 12.06 -27.72
CA ALA A 46 6.16 12.72 -27.85
C ALA A 46 7.20 12.33 -26.77
N GLY A 47 6.77 11.82 -25.60
CA GLY A 47 7.66 11.47 -24.48
C GLY A 47 8.26 10.07 -24.56
N TYR A 48 7.59 9.14 -25.25
CA TYR A 48 8.03 7.74 -25.30
C TYR A 48 9.25 7.50 -26.18
N GLY A 49 9.48 8.33 -27.20
CA GLY A 49 10.62 8.20 -28.10
C GLY A 49 11.97 8.47 -27.43
N ALA A 50 12.01 9.43 -26.52
CA ALA A 50 13.25 9.80 -25.84
C ALA A 50 13.63 8.80 -24.73
N TYR A 51 12.65 8.32 -23.96
CA TYR A 51 12.91 7.33 -22.90
C TYR A 51 13.17 5.93 -23.45
N GLY A 52 12.48 5.51 -24.51
CA GLY A 52 12.68 4.20 -25.14
C GLY A 52 14.08 4.04 -25.75
N ALA A 53 14.66 5.09 -26.31
CA ALA A 53 15.99 5.04 -26.90
C ALA A 53 17.11 4.92 -25.86
N GLN A 54 16.93 5.49 -24.69
CA GLN A 54 17.93 5.44 -23.61
C GLN A 54 17.96 4.08 -22.91
N TYR A 55 16.81 3.39 -22.78
CA TYR A 55 16.72 2.09 -22.12
C TYR A 55 16.89 0.90 -23.06
N GLY A 56 16.70 1.07 -24.36
CA GLY A 56 16.96 0.03 -25.36
C GLY A 56 18.43 -0.38 -25.45
N ALA A 57 19.36 0.51 -25.09
CA ALA A 57 20.78 0.23 -25.05
C ALA A 57 21.22 -0.60 -23.84
N TYR A 58 20.44 -0.59 -22.75
CA TYR A 58 20.75 -1.33 -21.52
C TYR A 58 20.19 -2.76 -21.51
N GLY A 59 19.30 -3.10 -22.43
CA GLY A 59 18.70 -4.44 -22.52
C GLY A 59 19.62 -5.51 -23.13
N ALA A 60 20.76 -5.13 -23.70
CA ALA A 60 21.63 -6.04 -24.43
C ALA A 60 22.91 -6.47 -23.66
N GLN A 61 23.19 -5.89 -22.52
CA GLN A 61 24.33 -6.32 -21.69
C GLN A 61 23.84 -6.62 -20.27
N ALA A 62 23.63 -7.91 -20.01
CA ALA A 62 23.43 -8.44 -18.67
C ALA A 62 24.75 -8.38 -17.88
N HIS A 63 25.24 -7.18 -17.64
CA HIS A 63 26.17 -6.96 -16.55
C HIS A 63 25.31 -6.73 -15.30
N TYR A 64 25.33 -7.67 -14.38
CA TYR A 64 24.92 -7.51 -12.98
C TYR A 64 25.84 -6.50 -12.25
N GLY A 65 26.06 -5.36 -12.82
CA GLY A 65 26.51 -4.16 -12.16
C GLY A 65 25.27 -3.45 -11.64
N SER A 66 25.24 -3.20 -10.37
CA SER A 66 24.12 -2.58 -9.65
C SER A 66 23.43 -1.50 -10.49
N PRO A 67 22.14 -1.63 -10.84
CA PRO A 67 21.40 -0.56 -11.53
C PRO A 67 21.23 0.69 -10.67
N ASN A 68 21.71 0.67 -9.44
CA ASN A 68 21.53 1.68 -8.43
C ASN A 68 22.20 3.02 -8.72
N GLN A 69 23.26 3.08 -9.52
CA GLN A 69 24.05 4.32 -9.61
C GLN A 69 23.36 5.42 -10.40
N VAL A 70 22.51 5.11 -11.38
CA VAL A 70 21.88 6.12 -12.25
C VAL A 70 20.67 6.77 -11.57
N TYR A 71 19.99 6.04 -10.68
CA TYR A 71 18.82 6.56 -9.97
C TYR A 71 19.18 7.14 -8.60
N ASP A 72 20.31 6.73 -8.01
CA ASP A 72 20.73 7.20 -6.69
C ASP A 72 21.21 8.65 -6.69
N GLU A 73 21.71 9.18 -7.83
CA GLU A 73 22.10 10.59 -7.94
C GLU A 73 20.88 11.53 -8.06
N GLU A 74 19.77 11.08 -8.65
CA GLU A 74 18.57 11.88 -8.87
C GLU A 74 17.48 11.60 -7.81
N TYR A 75 17.51 10.42 -7.19
CA TYR A 75 16.55 10.02 -6.18
C TYR A 75 17.01 10.49 -4.80
N ARG A 76 16.32 11.50 -4.27
CA ARG A 76 16.46 11.89 -2.85
C ARG A 76 15.51 11.04 -2.01
N PRO A 77 16.04 10.23 -1.07
CA PRO A 77 15.21 9.46 -0.16
C PRO A 77 14.18 10.35 0.53
N GLN A 78 12.95 9.88 0.58
CA GLN A 78 11.85 10.58 1.25
C GLN A 78 11.65 9.94 2.61
N ALA A 79 11.94 10.70 3.68
CA ALA A 79 11.73 10.23 5.04
C ALA A 79 10.26 9.82 5.25
N SER A 80 10.06 8.72 5.96
CA SER A 80 8.72 8.27 6.33
C SER A 80 8.05 9.31 7.23
N PRO A 81 6.78 9.67 6.99
CA PRO A 81 6.01 10.50 7.90
C PRO A 81 5.84 9.85 9.28
N ILE A 82 6.01 8.54 9.36
CA ILE A 82 6.01 7.75 10.59
C ILE A 82 7.31 6.92 10.57
N PRO A 83 8.35 7.35 11.30
CA PRO A 83 9.66 6.70 11.28
C PRO A 83 9.58 5.24 11.71
N ARG A 84 10.38 4.39 11.06
CA ARG A 84 10.57 3.02 11.53
C ARG A 84 11.29 3.01 12.87
N GLN A 85 10.98 2.03 13.70
CA GLN A 85 11.55 1.89 15.03
C GLN A 85 11.68 0.43 15.45
N LEU A 86 12.65 0.14 16.32
CA LEU A 86 12.74 -1.13 17.01
C LEU A 86 11.71 -1.12 18.14
N VAL A 87 10.89 -2.17 18.21
CA VAL A 87 9.82 -2.31 19.20
C VAL A 87 9.87 -3.67 19.88
N SER A 88 9.39 -3.72 21.12
CA SER A 88 9.06 -4.99 21.76
C SER A 88 7.88 -5.61 21.01
N PHE A 89 8.03 -6.85 20.59
CA PHE A 89 7.04 -7.55 19.79
C PHE A 89 6.94 -9.00 20.23
N ASP A 90 6.06 -9.25 21.20
CA ASP A 90 5.81 -10.63 21.65
C ASP A 90 5.06 -11.39 20.56
N THR A 91 5.72 -12.35 19.97
CA THR A 91 5.22 -13.10 18.85
C THR A 91 5.69 -14.54 18.82
N ARG A 92 4.82 -15.42 18.30
CA ARG A 92 5.15 -16.82 17.99
C ARG A 92 5.90 -17.00 16.68
N TYR A 93 6.06 -15.93 15.90
CA TYR A 93 6.72 -16.02 14.59
C TYR A 93 8.24 -15.98 14.74
N ALA A 94 8.92 -16.81 13.94
CA ALA A 94 10.37 -16.89 13.95
C ALA A 94 11.03 -15.60 13.42
N PRO A 95 12.26 -15.28 13.87
CA PRO A 95 13.04 -14.21 13.26
C PRO A 95 13.14 -14.35 11.74
N GLY A 96 13.12 -13.21 11.04
CA GLY A 96 13.04 -13.13 9.58
C GLY A 96 11.62 -13.19 9.03
N THR A 97 10.58 -13.42 9.84
CA THR A 97 9.18 -13.35 9.40
C THR A 97 8.73 -11.90 9.31
N ILE A 98 7.93 -11.59 8.30
CA ILE A 98 7.18 -10.34 8.18
C ILE A 98 5.78 -10.59 8.73
N VAL A 99 5.31 -9.74 9.64
CA VAL A 99 3.94 -9.73 10.16
C VAL A 99 3.32 -8.38 9.82
N ILE A 100 2.16 -8.38 9.18
CA ILE A 100 1.47 -7.15 8.77
C ILE A 100 0.12 -7.12 9.46
N SER A 101 -0.14 -6.09 10.26
CA SER A 101 -1.44 -5.75 10.79
C SER A 101 -2.09 -4.71 9.89
N THR A 102 -3.17 -5.10 9.20
CA THR A 102 -3.90 -4.17 8.33
C THR A 102 -4.71 -3.17 9.14
N GLU A 103 -5.19 -3.56 10.31
CA GLU A 103 -5.90 -2.70 11.26
C GLU A 103 -4.98 -1.59 11.78
N GLU A 104 -3.79 -1.94 12.27
CA GLU A 104 -2.81 -0.99 12.78
C GLU A 104 -2.10 -0.20 11.67
N ARG A 105 -2.15 -0.71 10.42
CA ARG A 105 -1.37 -0.20 9.26
C ARG A 105 0.11 -0.19 9.57
N ARG A 106 0.59 -1.32 10.10
CA ARG A 106 1.98 -1.56 10.49
C ARG A 106 2.49 -2.88 9.91
N LEU A 107 3.77 -2.87 9.60
CA LEU A 107 4.53 -4.04 9.22
C LEU A 107 5.63 -4.24 10.26
N TYR A 108 5.76 -5.45 10.74
CA TYR A 108 6.76 -5.87 11.71
C TYR A 108 7.70 -6.88 11.07
N TYR A 109 8.97 -6.53 10.96
CA TYR A 109 10.01 -7.48 10.60
C TYR A 109 10.62 -8.04 11.88
N VAL A 110 10.36 -9.31 12.19
CA VAL A 110 10.83 -9.97 13.41
C VAL A 110 12.35 -10.13 13.35
N THR A 111 13.07 -9.44 14.23
CA THR A 111 14.54 -9.46 14.29
C THR A 111 15.05 -10.53 15.21
N SER A 112 14.41 -10.69 16.36
CA SER A 112 14.73 -11.68 17.37
C SER A 112 13.48 -12.12 18.12
N ARG A 113 13.63 -13.00 19.11
CA ARG A 113 12.54 -13.38 20.00
C ARG A 113 12.19 -12.16 20.88
N GLY A 114 10.99 -11.64 20.74
CA GLY A 114 10.49 -10.49 21.51
C GLY A 114 10.77 -9.11 20.90
N GLU A 115 11.39 -9.04 19.70
CA GLU A 115 11.68 -7.76 19.04
C GLU A 115 11.37 -7.78 17.55
N ALA A 116 10.95 -6.62 17.03
CA ALA A 116 10.75 -6.41 15.61
C ALA A 116 11.08 -4.95 15.21
N ILE A 117 11.44 -4.76 13.96
CA ILE A 117 11.42 -3.43 13.35
C ILE A 117 10.02 -3.19 12.85
N GLN A 118 9.40 -2.13 13.36
CA GLN A 118 8.08 -1.66 12.97
C GLN A 118 8.22 -0.60 11.87
N TYR A 119 7.44 -0.75 10.80
CA TYR A 119 7.30 0.20 9.70
C TYR A 119 5.85 0.65 9.57
N ALA A 120 5.63 1.89 9.15
CA ALA A 120 4.32 2.33 8.71
C ALA A 120 4.04 1.81 7.30
N VAL A 121 2.80 1.39 7.03
CA VAL A 121 2.39 0.89 5.71
C VAL A 121 1.04 1.44 5.28
N GLY A 122 0.90 1.67 3.96
CA GLY A 122 -0.40 1.79 3.33
C GLY A 122 -0.95 0.40 3.01
N VAL A 123 -2.26 0.21 3.22
CA VAL A 123 -2.93 -1.09 3.07
C VAL A 123 -4.11 -1.02 2.11
N GLY A 124 -4.74 -2.16 1.82
CA GLY A 124 -5.96 -2.23 1.00
C GLY A 124 -7.08 -1.37 1.55
N ARG A 125 -7.73 -0.58 0.67
CA ARG A 125 -8.96 0.14 1.02
C ARG A 125 -10.10 -0.84 1.29
N PRO A 126 -11.23 -0.41 1.91
CA PRO A 126 -12.39 -1.25 2.14
C PRO A 126 -12.81 -2.08 0.91
N GLY A 127 -12.98 -3.40 1.09
CA GLY A 127 -13.26 -4.36 0.02
C GLY A 127 -12.03 -4.90 -0.73
N PHE A 128 -10.82 -4.44 -0.37
CA PHE A 128 -9.55 -4.94 -0.92
C PHE A 128 -8.61 -5.46 0.18
N GLU A 129 -9.15 -5.64 1.38
CA GLU A 129 -8.41 -6.24 2.48
C GLU A 129 -8.29 -7.75 2.26
N TRP A 130 -7.18 -8.29 2.69
CA TRP A 130 -6.95 -9.71 2.72
C TRP A 130 -6.12 -10.10 3.94
N SER A 131 -6.18 -11.36 4.31
CA SER A 131 -5.37 -11.94 5.38
C SER A 131 -4.84 -13.31 4.97
N GLY A 132 -3.89 -13.82 5.73
CA GLY A 132 -3.31 -15.14 5.50
C GLY A 132 -1.80 -15.12 5.38
N THR A 133 -1.23 -16.26 5.00
CA THR A 133 0.23 -16.43 4.90
C THR A 133 0.66 -16.57 3.45
N LYS A 134 1.70 -15.85 3.07
CA LYS A 134 2.39 -15.91 1.78
C LYS A 134 3.90 -16.02 2.00
N THR A 135 4.64 -16.14 0.91
CA THR A 135 6.10 -16.05 0.91
C THR A 135 6.57 -15.06 -0.15
N VAL A 136 7.69 -14.42 0.10
CA VAL A 136 8.33 -13.59 -0.92
C VAL A 136 8.88 -14.50 -2.03
N SER A 137 8.30 -14.40 -3.22
CA SER A 137 8.65 -15.26 -4.38
C SER A 137 9.59 -14.57 -5.37
N LEU A 138 9.62 -13.26 -5.39
CA LEU A 138 10.43 -12.46 -6.29
C LEU A 138 10.75 -11.11 -5.62
N LYS A 139 11.94 -10.59 -5.91
CA LYS A 139 12.39 -9.26 -5.49
C LYS A 139 12.84 -8.49 -6.73
N ARG A 140 12.49 -7.19 -6.82
CA ARG A 140 12.91 -6.30 -7.90
C ARG A 140 13.30 -4.94 -7.35
N GLU A 141 14.35 -4.39 -7.91
CA GLU A 141 14.75 -2.99 -7.74
C GLU A 141 14.18 -2.19 -8.90
N TRP A 142 13.63 -1.03 -8.62
CA TRP A 142 12.99 -0.15 -9.60
C TRP A 142 12.13 -0.93 -10.61
N PRO A 143 11.08 -1.66 -10.12
CA PRO A 143 10.30 -2.54 -10.97
C PRO A 143 9.51 -1.75 -12.01
N ASP A 144 9.34 -2.30 -13.19
CA ASP A 144 8.32 -1.82 -14.12
C ASP A 144 6.91 -2.08 -13.56
N TRP A 145 5.97 -1.25 -13.96
CA TRP A 145 4.58 -1.38 -13.55
C TRP A 145 3.66 -1.63 -14.76
N ARG A 146 2.84 -2.65 -14.60
CA ARG A 146 1.75 -2.98 -15.52
C ARG A 146 0.47 -3.07 -14.70
N PRO A 147 -0.46 -2.12 -14.86
CA PRO A 147 -1.73 -2.17 -14.15
C PRO A 147 -2.48 -3.47 -14.46
N PRO A 148 -3.07 -4.14 -13.47
CA PRO A 148 -3.97 -5.27 -13.71
C PRO A 148 -5.12 -4.88 -14.63
N ALA A 149 -5.61 -5.84 -15.44
CA ALA A 149 -6.70 -5.58 -16.40
C ALA A 149 -7.94 -4.98 -15.74
N GLU A 150 -8.25 -5.40 -14.50
CA GLU A 150 -9.36 -4.84 -13.74
C GLU A 150 -9.15 -3.38 -13.35
N MET A 151 -7.91 -2.98 -13.08
CA MET A 151 -7.58 -1.59 -12.79
C MET A 151 -7.76 -0.74 -14.06
N ILE A 152 -7.31 -1.22 -15.22
CA ILE A 152 -7.51 -0.55 -16.51
C ILE A 152 -9.00 -0.42 -16.84
N ARG A 153 -9.84 -1.43 -16.52
CA ARG A 153 -11.29 -1.32 -16.73
C ARG A 153 -11.92 -0.20 -15.89
N ARG A 154 -11.45 -0.02 -14.65
CA ARG A 154 -11.94 1.05 -13.76
C ARG A 154 -11.33 2.42 -14.08
N ARG A 155 -10.11 2.42 -14.61
CA ARG A 155 -9.31 3.61 -14.90
C ARG A 155 -8.64 3.44 -16.27
N PRO A 156 -9.40 3.63 -17.35
CA PRO A 156 -8.89 3.46 -18.72
C PRO A 156 -7.85 4.51 -19.13
N ASP A 157 -7.76 5.60 -18.36
CA ASP A 157 -6.77 6.67 -18.49
C ASP A 157 -5.35 6.25 -18.05
N LEU A 158 -5.20 5.16 -17.29
CA LEU A 158 -3.90 4.69 -16.83
C LEU A 158 -3.04 4.15 -17.98
N PRO A 159 -1.72 4.40 -17.94
CA PRO A 159 -0.81 3.82 -18.91
C PRO A 159 -0.81 2.29 -18.75
N ARG A 160 -0.70 1.57 -19.85
CA ARG A 160 -0.63 0.10 -19.85
C ARG A 160 0.71 -0.43 -19.35
N TYR A 161 1.72 0.45 -19.30
CA TYR A 161 3.08 0.16 -18.88
C TYR A 161 3.76 1.43 -18.38
N MET A 162 4.52 1.32 -17.29
CA MET A 162 5.47 2.34 -16.82
C MET A 162 6.80 1.67 -16.53
N PRO A 163 7.92 2.22 -17.02
CA PRO A 163 9.26 1.76 -16.62
C PRO A 163 9.51 2.02 -15.15
N GLY A 164 10.49 1.36 -14.56
CA GLY A 164 10.97 1.67 -13.21
C GLY A 164 11.52 3.09 -13.15
N GLY A 165 11.32 3.76 -12.00
CA GLY A 165 11.77 5.13 -11.80
C GLY A 165 10.99 5.83 -10.69
N PRO A 166 11.39 7.09 -10.34
CA PRO A 166 10.80 7.87 -9.25
C PRO A 166 9.29 8.07 -9.38
N GLU A 167 8.78 8.20 -10.61
CA GLU A 167 7.37 8.42 -10.91
C GLU A 167 6.53 7.12 -10.90
N ASN A 168 7.18 5.96 -10.82
CA ASN A 168 6.50 4.68 -10.84
C ASN A 168 5.81 4.40 -9.51
N PRO A 169 4.51 4.03 -9.49
CA PRO A 169 3.77 3.80 -8.25
C PRO A 169 4.27 2.63 -7.40
N LEU A 170 5.14 1.76 -7.95
CA LEU A 170 5.78 0.69 -7.18
C LEU A 170 7.03 1.15 -6.44
N GLY A 171 7.52 2.36 -6.73
CA GLY A 171 8.67 2.93 -6.06
C GLY A 171 9.98 2.17 -6.28
N ALA A 172 10.92 2.38 -5.35
CA ALA A 172 12.29 1.91 -5.49
C ALA A 172 12.46 0.40 -5.42
N ARG A 173 11.60 -0.32 -4.71
CA ARG A 173 11.71 -1.78 -4.50
C ARG A 173 10.33 -2.43 -4.48
N ALA A 174 10.26 -3.68 -4.95
CA ALA A 174 9.07 -4.52 -4.79
C ALA A 174 9.44 -5.96 -4.40
N MET A 175 8.68 -6.50 -3.46
CA MET A 175 8.70 -7.90 -3.03
C MET A 175 7.36 -8.53 -3.37
N TYR A 176 7.35 -9.51 -4.26
CA TYR A 176 6.15 -10.17 -4.76
C TYR A 176 5.76 -11.31 -3.83
N LEU A 177 4.47 -11.43 -3.54
CA LEU A 177 3.93 -12.42 -2.61
C LEU A 177 3.32 -13.60 -3.40
N GLY A 178 3.98 -14.72 -3.33
CA GLY A 178 3.85 -15.91 -4.12
C GLY A 178 2.48 -16.24 -4.69
N GLY A 179 2.40 -16.41 -6.01
CA GLY A 179 1.20 -16.83 -6.74
C GLY A 179 0.07 -15.80 -6.77
N THR A 180 0.30 -14.56 -6.33
CA THR A 180 -0.72 -13.51 -6.26
C THR A 180 -0.28 -12.22 -6.97
N LEU A 181 -1.21 -11.29 -7.11
CA LEU A 181 -0.91 -9.92 -7.56
C LEU A 181 -0.44 -9.01 -6.42
N TYR A 182 -0.42 -9.50 -5.18
CA TYR A 182 -0.03 -8.68 -4.02
C TYR A 182 1.48 -8.52 -3.93
N ARG A 183 1.88 -7.35 -3.48
CA ARG A 183 3.29 -6.96 -3.29
C ARG A 183 3.45 -6.14 -2.02
N ILE A 184 4.64 -6.18 -1.45
CA ILE A 184 5.15 -5.13 -0.55
C ILE A 184 6.05 -4.28 -1.43
N HIS A 185 5.80 -2.98 -1.54
CA HIS A 185 6.52 -2.12 -2.48
C HIS A 185 6.64 -0.68 -1.99
N GLY A 186 7.56 0.06 -2.60
CA GLY A 186 7.71 1.49 -2.37
C GLY A 186 6.53 2.31 -2.90
N SER A 187 6.67 3.62 -2.93
CA SER A 187 5.61 4.50 -3.44
C SER A 187 6.22 5.81 -3.96
N ASN A 188 5.62 6.37 -5.00
CA ASN A 188 5.79 7.75 -5.40
C ASN A 188 4.84 8.71 -4.66
N GLU A 189 3.99 8.19 -3.75
CA GLU A 189 3.01 8.92 -2.94
C GLU A 189 3.26 8.65 -1.44
N PRO A 190 4.37 9.13 -0.84
CA PRO A 190 4.76 8.81 0.55
C PRO A 190 3.75 9.28 1.58
N GLU A 191 2.96 10.30 1.30
CA GLU A 191 1.90 10.82 2.16
C GLU A 191 0.72 9.84 2.31
N THR A 192 0.61 8.83 1.46
CA THR A 192 -0.42 7.78 1.57
C THR A 192 -0.03 6.65 2.53
N ILE A 193 1.18 6.68 3.07
CA ILE A 193 1.63 5.70 4.05
C ILE A 193 0.90 5.93 5.38
N GLY A 194 0.42 4.85 5.98
CA GLY A 194 -0.48 4.90 7.14
C GLY A 194 -1.96 4.97 6.77
N GLN A 195 -2.31 4.92 5.47
CA GLN A 195 -3.69 4.99 5.01
C GLN A 195 -4.15 3.67 4.34
N ALA A 196 -5.46 3.47 4.26
CA ALA A 196 -6.09 2.34 3.57
C ALA A 196 -6.57 2.79 2.17
N VAL A 197 -5.66 2.79 1.18
CA VAL A 197 -5.92 3.37 -0.15
C VAL A 197 -5.58 2.45 -1.31
N SER A 198 -4.87 1.35 -1.07
CA SER A 198 -4.39 0.47 -2.14
C SER A 198 -5.47 -0.50 -2.64
N SER A 199 -5.16 -1.22 -3.71
CA SER A 199 -5.98 -2.36 -4.18
C SER A 199 -5.47 -3.70 -3.62
N GLY A 200 -5.01 -3.70 -2.36
CA GLY A 200 -4.55 -4.88 -1.62
C GLY A 200 -3.03 -5.02 -1.48
N CYS A 201 -2.23 -4.28 -2.25
CA CYS A 201 -0.79 -4.22 -2.04
C CYS A 201 -0.43 -3.48 -0.76
N ILE A 202 0.73 -3.78 -0.20
CA ILE A 202 1.28 -3.13 0.99
C ILE A 202 2.28 -2.09 0.52
N ARG A 203 1.97 -0.81 0.76
CA ARG A 203 2.79 0.32 0.35
C ARG A 203 3.71 0.77 1.49
N MET A 204 4.91 1.15 1.16
CA MET A 204 5.91 1.73 2.07
C MET A 204 6.49 3.00 1.46
N THR A 205 7.14 3.83 2.27
CA THR A 205 8.05 4.83 1.71
C THR A 205 9.21 4.13 1.01
N ASN A 206 9.89 4.83 0.10
CA ASN A 206 11.01 4.24 -0.60
C ASN A 206 12.17 3.92 0.35
N ASP A 207 12.41 4.74 1.36
CA ASP A 207 13.46 4.49 2.36
C ASP A 207 13.18 3.23 3.18
N ASP A 208 11.93 3.05 3.60
CA ASP A 208 11.53 1.91 4.41
C ASP A 208 11.52 0.61 3.60
N VAL A 209 11.06 0.67 2.33
CA VAL A 209 11.08 -0.53 1.49
C VAL A 209 12.49 -0.94 1.10
N ILE A 210 13.42 0.00 0.92
CA ILE A 210 14.84 -0.29 0.69
C ILE A 210 15.44 -0.99 1.91
N ASP A 211 15.22 -0.47 3.12
CA ASP A 211 15.70 -1.08 4.36
C ASP A 211 15.14 -2.50 4.54
N LEU A 212 13.81 -2.67 4.38
CA LEU A 212 13.17 -3.98 4.50
C LEU A 212 13.66 -4.96 3.40
N TYR A 213 13.79 -4.48 2.16
CA TYR A 213 14.25 -5.27 1.03
C TYR A 213 15.64 -5.88 1.28
N ASN A 214 16.57 -5.12 1.87
CA ASN A 214 17.91 -5.57 2.18
C ASN A 214 17.95 -6.68 3.27
N ARG A 215 16.94 -6.71 4.15
CA ARG A 215 16.80 -7.72 5.20
C ARG A 215 16.12 -9.01 4.73
N VAL A 216 15.24 -8.90 3.73
CA VAL A 216 14.34 -9.97 3.28
C VAL A 216 15.00 -10.85 2.22
N ARG A 217 14.79 -12.16 2.32
CA ARG A 217 15.24 -13.16 1.34
C ARG A 217 14.06 -13.76 0.57
N LEU A 218 14.33 -14.37 -0.55
CA LEU A 218 13.33 -15.23 -1.22
C LEU A 218 12.91 -16.34 -0.27
N GLY A 219 11.62 -16.67 -0.25
CA GLY A 219 11.05 -17.61 0.71
C GLY A 219 10.69 -17.04 2.07
N THR A 220 11.06 -15.77 2.37
CA THR A 220 10.65 -15.10 3.62
C THR A 220 9.14 -15.21 3.79
N LYS A 221 8.70 -15.68 4.98
CA LYS A 221 7.29 -15.79 5.35
C LYS A 221 6.70 -14.42 5.60
N VAL A 222 5.52 -14.19 5.05
CA VAL A 222 4.72 -12.97 5.24
C VAL A 222 3.35 -13.38 5.76
N VAL A 223 3.01 -12.91 6.94
CA VAL A 223 1.72 -13.15 7.61
C VAL A 223 0.96 -11.85 7.64
N VAL A 224 -0.24 -11.84 7.08
CA VAL A 224 -1.13 -10.68 7.08
C VAL A 224 -2.30 -10.96 8.00
N LEU A 225 -2.45 -10.10 8.99
CA LEU A 225 -3.50 -10.11 10.02
C LEU A 225 -4.51 -8.99 9.71
N ARG A 226 -5.75 -9.24 10.11
CA ARG A 226 -6.80 -8.22 10.17
C ARG A 226 -6.92 -7.71 11.56
#